data_a3eecc777a6406b25cbb56ad6ca1692c
#
_entry.id   a3eecc777a6406b25cbb56ad6ca1692c
#
_cell.length_a   1.000
_cell.length_b   1.000
_cell.length_c   1.000
_cell.angle_alpha   90.00
_cell.angle_beta   90.00
_cell.angle_gamma   90.00
#
_symmetry.space_group_name_H-M   'P 1'
#
loop_
_entity.id
_entity.type
_entity.pdbx_description
1 polymer ?
#
loop_
_entity_poly.entity_id
_entity_poly.type
_entity_poly.pdbx_seq_one_letter_code
_entity_poly.pdbx_strand_id
1 'polypeptide(L)'
;MKKKIILVLLAVAAGMVAAVVGVHVERIDYVVCDGVLHIEMNQYWGMKKSSWECPIKDITNVRPVSRSSGRKIAWASTLLVGDSPYGEIKLGKYRITKELEKCFLPGYQGERVEVSEYPHRTILPLLLFGIAVIAYRELRGIMKKEKRDEAEL
;
A
#
# COMPACT_ATOMS: atom_id res chain seq x y z
N MET A 1 -25.96 26.09 12.76
CA MET A 1 -25.97 25.70 11.33
C MET A 1 -24.56 25.58 10.73
N LYS A 2 -23.67 26.58 10.79
CA LYS A 2 -22.34 26.55 10.11
C LYS A 2 -21.44 25.36 10.54
N LYS A 3 -21.36 25.02 11.84
CA LYS A 3 -20.57 23.88 12.34
C LYS A 3 -21.02 22.52 11.78
N LYS A 4 -22.34 22.30 11.63
CA LYS A 4 -22.87 21.06 11.06
C LYS A 4 -22.46 20.89 9.60
N ILE A 5 -22.58 21.95 8.81
CA ILE A 5 -22.22 21.94 7.39
C ILE A 5 -20.72 21.63 7.22
N ILE A 6 -19.87 22.27 8.05
CA ILE A 6 -18.41 22.01 8.02
C ILE A 6 -18.10 20.56 8.35
N LEU A 7 -18.71 19.98 9.38
CA LEU A 7 -18.48 18.57 9.77
C LEU A 7 -18.94 17.60 8.69
N VAL A 8 -20.08 17.85 8.05
CA VAL A 8 -20.56 17.03 6.93
C VAL A 8 -19.60 17.09 5.74
N LEU A 9 -19.17 18.30 5.36
CA LEU A 9 -18.21 18.48 4.26
C LEU A 9 -16.87 17.80 4.57
N LEU A 10 -16.39 17.87 5.80
CA LEU A 10 -15.16 17.22 6.24
C LEU A 10 -15.27 15.69 6.19
N ALA A 11 -16.40 15.14 6.65
CA ALA A 11 -16.65 13.70 6.59
C ALA A 11 -16.74 13.18 5.14
N VAL A 12 -17.43 13.91 4.26
CA VAL A 12 -17.56 13.57 2.84
C VAL A 12 -16.21 13.68 2.13
N ALA A 13 -15.46 14.77 2.35
CA ALA A 13 -14.14 14.96 1.77
C ALA A 13 -13.16 13.87 2.21
N ALA A 14 -13.11 13.56 3.52
CA ALA A 14 -12.27 12.50 4.06
C ALA A 14 -12.66 11.13 3.49
N GLY A 15 -13.96 10.84 3.35
CA GLY A 15 -14.46 9.61 2.73
C GLY A 15 -14.08 9.48 1.25
N MET A 16 -14.21 10.56 0.47
CA MET A 16 -13.80 10.57 -0.94
C MET A 16 -12.29 10.35 -1.09
N VAL A 17 -11.47 11.03 -0.30
CA VAL A 17 -10.01 10.84 -0.35
C VAL A 17 -9.64 9.42 0.08
N ALA A 18 -10.28 8.86 1.11
CA ALA A 18 -10.06 7.48 1.54
C ALA A 18 -10.40 6.49 0.42
N ALA A 19 -11.51 6.70 -0.29
CA ALA A 19 -11.91 5.86 -1.43
C ALA A 19 -10.89 5.94 -2.57
N VAL A 20 -10.43 7.15 -2.94
CA VAL A 20 -9.41 7.33 -3.99
C VAL A 20 -8.07 6.72 -3.63
N VAL A 21 -7.66 6.81 -2.36
CA VAL A 21 -6.38 6.25 -1.89
C VAL A 21 -6.47 4.72 -1.72
N GLY A 22 -7.65 4.19 -1.38
CA GLY A 22 -7.91 2.75 -1.27
C GLY A 22 -7.81 1.97 -2.59
N VAL A 23 -7.79 2.69 -3.73
CA VAL A 23 -7.60 2.10 -5.08
C VAL A 23 -6.15 1.62 -5.29
N HIS A 24 -5.20 1.99 -4.44
CA HIS A 24 -3.79 1.65 -4.62
C HIS A 24 -3.42 0.29 -4.02
N VAL A 25 -2.30 -0.26 -4.53
CA VAL A 25 -1.72 -1.51 -4.02
C VAL A 25 -1.41 -1.38 -2.53
N GLU A 26 -1.99 -2.27 -1.73
CA GLU A 26 -1.84 -2.25 -0.27
C GLU A 26 -0.70 -3.12 0.21
N ARG A 27 -0.55 -4.28 -0.42
CA ARG A 27 0.44 -5.28 -0.05
C ARG A 27 0.95 -5.96 -1.31
N ILE A 28 2.25 -6.16 -1.35
CA ILE A 28 2.93 -6.95 -2.37
C ILE A 28 3.67 -8.07 -1.64
N ASP A 29 3.32 -9.30 -1.95
CA ASP A 29 3.97 -10.48 -1.43
C ASP A 29 4.87 -11.07 -2.52
N TYR A 30 6.12 -11.29 -2.15
CA TYR A 30 7.12 -11.96 -2.98
C TYR A 30 7.41 -13.31 -2.34
N VAL A 31 7.06 -14.39 -3.02
CA VAL A 31 7.30 -15.75 -2.55
C VAL A 31 8.16 -16.47 -3.56
N VAL A 32 9.31 -16.94 -3.10
CA VAL A 32 10.16 -17.83 -3.89
C VAL A 32 9.96 -19.23 -3.37
N CYS A 33 9.51 -20.14 -4.23
CA CYS A 33 9.27 -21.54 -3.90
C CYS A 33 9.55 -22.38 -5.14
N ASP A 34 10.23 -23.51 -4.96
CA ASP A 34 10.51 -24.48 -6.02
C ASP A 34 11.18 -23.89 -7.29
N GLY A 35 12.00 -22.86 -7.10
CA GLY A 35 12.68 -22.17 -8.21
C GLY A 35 11.79 -21.24 -9.03
N VAL A 36 10.61 -20.88 -8.49
CA VAL A 36 9.69 -19.93 -9.10
C VAL A 36 9.48 -18.75 -8.17
N LEU A 37 9.54 -17.54 -8.71
CA LEU A 37 9.15 -16.32 -8.02
C LEU A 37 7.67 -16.05 -8.30
N HIS A 38 6.89 -15.99 -7.24
CA HIS A 38 5.50 -15.57 -7.25
C HIS A 38 5.40 -14.16 -6.67
N ILE A 39 4.75 -13.25 -7.39
CA ILE A 39 4.46 -11.90 -6.94
C ILE A 39 2.95 -11.75 -6.84
N GLU A 40 2.44 -11.56 -5.64
CA GLU A 40 1.03 -11.29 -5.39
C GLU A 40 0.83 -9.84 -4.99
N MET A 41 -0.05 -9.15 -5.70
CA MET A 41 -0.44 -7.77 -5.39
C MET A 41 -1.87 -7.73 -4.91
N ASN A 42 -2.07 -7.29 -3.69
CA ASN A 42 -3.39 -7.05 -3.10
C ASN A 42 -3.78 -5.59 -3.26
N GLN A 43 -4.96 -5.35 -3.80
CA GLN A 43 -5.54 -4.03 -4.05
C GLN A 43 -6.94 -3.96 -3.47
N TYR A 44 -7.47 -2.75 -3.29
CA TYR A 44 -8.85 -2.53 -2.85
C TYR A 44 -9.20 -3.29 -1.56
N TRP A 45 -8.38 -3.16 -0.52
CA TRP A 45 -8.62 -3.82 0.77
C TRP A 45 -8.68 -5.35 0.64
N GLY A 46 -7.85 -5.89 -0.27
CA GLY A 46 -7.79 -7.33 -0.54
C GLY A 46 -8.89 -7.87 -1.45
N MET A 47 -9.80 -7.01 -1.95
CA MET A 47 -10.86 -7.44 -2.87
C MET A 47 -10.36 -7.77 -4.27
N LYS A 48 -9.24 -7.19 -4.69
CA LYS A 48 -8.59 -7.51 -5.97
C LYS A 48 -7.19 -8.05 -5.73
N LYS A 49 -6.93 -9.24 -6.22
CA LYS A 49 -5.61 -9.87 -6.23
C LYS A 49 -5.11 -9.98 -7.66
N SER A 50 -3.86 -9.65 -7.86
CA SER A 50 -3.15 -9.89 -9.14
C SER A 50 -1.93 -10.71 -8.81
N SER A 51 -1.71 -11.81 -9.52
CA SER A 51 -0.54 -12.67 -9.37
C SER A 51 0.28 -12.69 -10.64
N TRP A 52 1.57 -12.80 -10.47
CA TRP A 52 2.54 -12.96 -11.54
C TRP A 52 3.60 -13.97 -11.12
N GLU A 53 4.03 -14.81 -12.05
CA GLU A 53 4.97 -15.89 -11.78
C GLU A 53 6.10 -15.88 -12.80
N CYS A 54 7.31 -16.14 -12.35
CA CYS A 54 8.46 -16.28 -13.23
C CYS A 54 9.48 -17.26 -12.65
N PRO A 55 9.99 -18.20 -13.45
CA PRO A 55 11.11 -19.03 -13.02
C PRO A 55 12.33 -18.17 -12.68
N ILE A 56 12.98 -18.46 -11.56
CA ILE A 56 14.17 -17.70 -11.10
C ILE A 56 15.29 -17.73 -12.15
N LYS A 57 15.46 -18.85 -12.83
CA LYS A 57 16.46 -19.01 -13.89
C LYS A 57 16.31 -18.02 -15.05
N ASP A 58 15.09 -17.51 -15.26
CA ASP A 58 14.77 -16.58 -16.33
C ASP A 58 14.98 -15.11 -15.88
N ILE A 59 15.27 -14.90 -14.58
CA ILE A 59 15.57 -13.58 -14.03
C ILE A 59 17.08 -13.42 -13.91
N THR A 60 17.60 -12.48 -14.65
CA THR A 60 19.04 -12.22 -14.70
C THR A 60 19.35 -10.81 -14.20
N ASN A 61 20.64 -10.52 -13.99
CA ASN A 61 21.13 -9.18 -13.70
C ASN A 61 20.40 -8.48 -12.54
N VAL A 62 20.13 -9.23 -11.46
CA VAL A 62 19.47 -8.69 -10.26
C VAL A 62 20.42 -7.71 -9.58
N ARG A 63 19.96 -6.46 -9.44
CA ARG A 63 20.77 -5.36 -8.94
C ARG A 63 19.96 -4.32 -8.16
N PRO A 64 20.54 -3.69 -7.16
CA PRO A 64 19.91 -2.52 -6.53
C PRO A 64 20.06 -1.29 -7.43
N VAL A 65 18.93 -0.61 -7.71
CA VAL A 65 18.89 0.62 -8.51
C VAL A 65 18.36 1.75 -7.64
N SER A 66 19.20 2.78 -7.43
CA SER A 66 18.79 3.99 -6.74
C SER A 66 18.06 4.94 -7.69
N ARG A 67 16.80 5.22 -7.43
CA ARG A 67 16.07 6.29 -8.12
C ARG A 67 16.28 7.60 -7.37
N SER A 68 17.17 8.44 -7.84
CA SER A 68 17.18 9.85 -7.43
C SER A 68 16.09 10.58 -8.19
N SER A 69 15.04 10.97 -7.52
CA SER A 69 14.13 11.96 -8.08
C SER A 69 14.79 13.32 -7.87
N GLY A 70 14.98 14.08 -8.94
CA GLY A 70 15.77 15.32 -8.98
C GLY A 70 15.31 16.49 -8.09
N ARG A 71 14.47 16.25 -7.10
CA ARG A 71 14.13 17.18 -6.02
C ARG A 71 14.94 16.83 -4.78
N LYS A 72 15.63 17.81 -4.21
CA LYS A 72 16.58 17.73 -3.07
C LYS A 72 16.06 17.12 -1.77
N ILE A 73 14.86 16.59 -1.72
CA ILE A 73 14.27 15.82 -0.61
C ILE A 73 13.83 14.48 -1.17
N ALA A 74 14.74 13.77 -1.81
CA ALA A 74 14.52 12.41 -2.23
C ALA A 74 14.96 11.48 -1.10
N TRP A 75 14.01 10.87 -0.45
CA TRP A 75 14.25 9.58 0.13
C TRP A 75 14.61 8.67 -1.03
N ALA A 76 15.90 8.51 -1.29
CA ALA A 76 16.40 7.64 -2.33
C ALA A 76 15.93 6.23 -2.01
N SER A 77 14.84 5.80 -2.60
CA SER A 77 14.38 4.43 -2.48
C SER A 77 15.18 3.60 -3.47
N THR A 78 16.16 2.88 -2.96
CA THR A 78 16.81 1.83 -3.74
C THR A 78 15.81 0.73 -3.97
N LEU A 79 15.58 0.38 -5.24
CA LEU A 79 14.73 -0.74 -5.65
C LEU A 79 15.63 -1.91 -6.04
N LEU A 80 15.23 -3.12 -5.72
CA LEU A 80 15.79 -4.32 -6.31
C LEU A 80 15.13 -4.52 -7.68
N VAL A 81 15.93 -4.72 -8.71
CA VAL A 81 15.49 -4.85 -10.09
C VAL A 81 16.17 -6.04 -10.72
N GLY A 82 15.45 -6.79 -11.54
CA GLY A 82 15.99 -7.87 -12.34
C GLY A 82 15.51 -7.76 -13.80
N ASP A 83 16.22 -8.39 -14.71
CA ASP A 83 15.86 -8.47 -16.10
C ASP A 83 15.21 -9.83 -16.38
N SER A 84 14.03 -9.86 -17.02
CA SER A 84 13.31 -11.06 -17.45
C SER A 84 13.10 -11.07 -18.95
N PRO A 85 12.68 -12.21 -19.55
CA PRO A 85 12.30 -12.26 -20.95
C PRO A 85 11.18 -11.28 -21.34
N TYR A 86 10.41 -10.83 -20.37
CA TYR A 86 9.29 -9.87 -20.55
C TYR A 86 9.68 -8.42 -20.23
N GLY A 87 10.94 -8.15 -19.91
CA GLY A 87 11.46 -6.84 -19.57
C GLY A 87 11.94 -6.71 -18.12
N GLU A 88 12.21 -5.47 -17.70
CA GLU A 88 12.67 -5.17 -16.35
C GLU A 88 11.57 -5.44 -15.30
N ILE A 89 11.90 -6.25 -14.30
CA ILE A 89 11.03 -6.56 -13.16
C ILE A 89 11.48 -5.75 -11.95
N LYS A 90 10.55 -5.13 -11.25
CA LYS A 90 10.78 -4.47 -9.96
C LYS A 90 10.46 -5.46 -8.85
N LEU A 91 11.49 -5.86 -8.12
CA LEU A 91 11.40 -6.79 -7.00
C LEU A 91 11.19 -6.08 -5.65
N GLY A 92 10.73 -4.82 -5.67
CA GLY A 92 10.40 -4.04 -4.49
C GLY A 92 11.55 -3.21 -3.91
N LYS A 93 11.31 -2.62 -2.72
CA LYS A 93 12.32 -1.79 -2.05
C LYS A 93 13.46 -2.66 -1.52
N TYR A 94 14.69 -2.37 -1.91
CA TYR A 94 15.88 -3.15 -1.56
C TYR A 94 16.01 -3.45 -0.07
N ARG A 95 15.71 -2.48 0.79
CA ARG A 95 15.75 -2.66 2.24
C ARG A 95 14.87 -3.81 2.75
N ILE A 96 13.75 -4.06 2.07
CA ILE A 96 12.75 -5.08 2.43
C ILE A 96 13.08 -6.38 1.70
N THR A 97 13.42 -6.28 0.41
CA THR A 97 13.55 -7.43 -0.49
C THR A 97 15.00 -7.94 -0.65
N LYS A 98 15.94 -7.42 0.14
CA LYS A 98 17.35 -7.86 0.09
C LYS A 98 17.55 -9.37 0.29
N GLU A 99 16.63 -10.03 0.99
CA GLU A 99 16.68 -11.49 1.17
C GLU A 99 16.35 -12.24 -0.11
N LEU A 100 15.52 -11.65 -1.01
CA LEU A 100 15.26 -12.22 -2.31
C LEU A 100 16.51 -12.26 -3.19
N GLU A 101 17.47 -11.32 -3.00
CA GLU A 101 18.71 -11.29 -3.77
C GLU A 101 19.49 -12.60 -3.64
N LYS A 102 19.42 -13.26 -2.48
CA LYS A 102 20.08 -14.54 -2.22
C LYS A 102 19.54 -15.66 -3.11
N CYS A 103 18.26 -15.58 -3.48
CA CYS A 103 17.61 -16.58 -4.33
C CYS A 103 18.13 -16.57 -5.78
N PHE A 104 18.75 -15.46 -6.18
CA PHE A 104 19.30 -15.29 -7.52
C PHE A 104 20.82 -15.53 -7.60
N LEU A 105 21.46 -15.84 -6.46
CA LEU A 105 22.89 -16.15 -6.42
C LEU A 105 23.16 -17.61 -6.80
N PRO A 106 24.33 -17.90 -7.40
CA PRO A 106 24.76 -19.28 -7.63
C PRO A 106 24.81 -20.05 -6.31
N GLY A 107 24.18 -21.23 -6.27
CA GLY A 107 24.15 -22.09 -5.08
C GLY A 107 22.88 -21.97 -4.25
N TYR A 108 21.88 -21.24 -4.70
CA TYR A 108 20.55 -21.25 -4.07
C TYR A 108 19.94 -22.65 -4.11
N GLN A 109 19.58 -23.17 -2.92
CA GLN A 109 19.13 -24.57 -2.73
C GLN A 109 17.59 -24.75 -2.82
N GLY A 110 16.85 -23.73 -3.25
CA GLY A 110 15.40 -23.81 -3.40
C GLY A 110 14.62 -23.60 -2.07
N GLU A 111 15.25 -23.07 -1.02
CA GLU A 111 14.55 -22.73 0.21
C GLU A 111 13.42 -21.74 -0.05
N ARG A 112 12.29 -21.94 0.63
CA ARG A 112 11.18 -20.99 0.54
C ARG A 112 11.57 -19.66 1.19
N VAL A 113 11.52 -18.60 0.41
CA VAL A 113 11.73 -17.22 0.88
C VAL A 113 10.45 -16.45 0.66
N GLU A 114 9.95 -15.81 1.69
CA GLU A 114 8.73 -15.00 1.63
C GLU A 114 9.00 -13.61 2.20
N VAL A 115 8.70 -12.58 1.41
CA VAL A 115 8.88 -11.19 1.78
C VAL A 115 7.64 -10.40 1.42
N SER A 116 7.15 -9.61 2.37
CA SER A 116 5.99 -8.73 2.15
C SER A 116 6.40 -7.26 2.18
N GLU A 117 6.00 -6.52 1.17
CA GLU A 117 6.14 -5.06 1.13
C GLU A 117 4.79 -4.40 1.34
N TYR A 118 4.73 -3.51 2.34
CA TYR A 118 3.57 -2.65 2.59
C TYR A 118 3.89 -1.24 2.05
N PRO A 119 3.26 -0.81 0.97
CA PRO A 119 3.41 0.56 0.50
C PRO A 119 2.95 1.52 1.60
N HIS A 120 3.74 2.56 1.91
CA HIS A 120 3.47 3.53 2.99
C HIS A 120 2.11 4.25 2.89
N ARG A 121 1.34 4.01 1.84
CA ARG A 121 0.06 4.64 1.57
C ARG A 121 -1.11 4.05 2.37
N THR A 122 -0.93 2.90 3.03
CA THR A 122 -1.99 2.24 3.82
C THR A 122 -2.37 3.01 5.08
N ILE A 123 -1.45 3.76 5.68
CA ILE A 123 -1.72 4.52 6.91
C ILE A 123 -2.65 5.71 6.64
N LEU A 124 -2.51 6.36 5.49
CA LEU A 124 -3.30 7.55 5.16
C LEU A 124 -4.80 7.28 5.04
N PRO A 125 -5.28 6.21 4.35
CA PRO A 125 -6.69 5.86 4.33
C PRO A 125 -7.26 5.57 5.71
N LEU A 126 -6.51 4.87 6.57
CA LEU A 126 -6.94 4.57 7.94
C LEU A 126 -7.07 5.83 8.79
N LEU A 127 -6.15 6.78 8.68
CA LEU A 127 -6.23 8.07 9.35
C LEU A 127 -7.45 8.88 8.87
N LEU A 128 -7.67 8.93 7.56
CA LEU A 128 -8.82 9.64 6.98
C LEU A 128 -10.15 9.01 7.38
N PHE A 129 -10.22 7.68 7.42
CA PHE A 129 -11.39 6.97 7.94
C PHE A 129 -11.64 7.28 9.41
N GLY A 130 -10.59 7.31 10.24
CA GLY A 130 -10.67 7.72 11.64
C GLY A 130 -11.23 9.14 11.81
N ILE A 131 -10.75 10.10 11.00
CA ILE A 131 -11.27 11.48 10.98
C ILE A 131 -12.76 11.50 10.59
N ALA A 132 -13.16 10.75 9.57
CA ALA A 132 -14.55 10.68 9.15
C ALA A 132 -15.47 10.12 10.25
N VAL A 133 -15.02 9.08 10.97
CA VAL A 133 -15.76 8.50 12.11
C VAL A 133 -15.92 9.51 13.25
N ILE A 134 -14.85 10.22 13.59
CA ILE A 134 -14.89 11.26 14.65
C ILE A 134 -15.85 12.38 14.24
N ALA A 135 -15.74 12.90 13.02
CA ALA A 135 -16.64 13.94 12.51
C ALA A 135 -18.12 13.50 12.52
N TYR A 136 -18.39 12.24 12.16
CA TYR A 136 -19.74 11.67 12.23
C TYR A 136 -20.28 11.58 13.66
N ARG A 137 -19.45 11.14 14.62
CA ARG A 137 -19.84 11.07 16.04
C ARG A 137 -20.19 12.45 16.61
N GLU A 138 -19.37 13.46 16.32
CA GLU A 138 -19.62 14.84 16.72
C GLU A 138 -20.91 15.38 16.11
N LEU A 139 -21.15 15.15 14.82
CA LEU A 139 -22.38 15.54 14.14
C LEU A 139 -23.61 14.91 14.81
N ARG A 140 -23.55 13.60 15.11
CA ARG A 140 -24.64 12.89 15.80
C ARG A 140 -24.90 13.44 17.20
N GLY A 141 -23.84 13.83 17.92
CA GLY A 141 -23.95 14.48 19.24
C GLY A 141 -24.70 15.81 19.17
N ILE A 142 -24.35 16.66 18.20
CA ILE A 142 -24.99 17.96 17.97
C ILE A 142 -26.48 17.78 17.61
N MET A 143 -26.81 16.83 16.73
CA MET A 143 -28.21 16.55 16.33
C MET A 143 -29.06 16.03 17.51
N LYS A 144 -28.48 15.19 18.38
CA LYS A 144 -29.17 14.73 19.59
C LYS A 144 -29.47 15.88 20.56
N LYS A 145 -28.52 16.80 20.74
CA LYS A 145 -28.70 17.94 21.60
C LYS A 145 -29.82 18.87 21.12
N GLU A 146 -29.84 19.19 19.82
CA GLU A 146 -30.89 20.02 19.23
C GLU A 146 -32.31 19.42 19.36
N LYS A 147 -32.44 18.09 19.13
CA LYS A 147 -33.73 17.41 19.31
C LYS A 147 -34.23 17.46 20.78
N ARG A 148 -33.30 17.51 21.74
CA ARG A 148 -33.63 17.60 23.15
C ARG A 148 -34.08 19.01 23.52
N ASP A 149 -33.36 20.01 23.02
CA ASP A 149 -33.68 21.42 23.25
C ASP A 149 -35.04 21.81 22.61
N GLU A 150 -35.39 21.17 21.44
CA GLU A 150 -36.71 21.33 20.78
C GLU A 150 -37.86 20.64 21.54
N ALA A 151 -37.58 19.58 22.31
CA ALA A 151 -38.60 18.85 23.07
C ALA A 151 -38.88 19.47 24.46
N GLU A 152 -38.03 20.37 24.93
CA GLU A 152 -38.18 21.09 26.23
C GLU A 152 -38.84 22.46 26.06
N LEU A 153 -39.18 22.89 24.83
CA LEU A 153 -39.92 24.10 24.48
C LEU A 153 -41.40 23.81 24.23
#